data_ef6c7c9eba1d4c54af8bcff025d7e397
#
_entry.id   ef6c7c9eba1d4c54af8bcff025d7e397
#
_cell.length_a   1.000
_cell.length_b   1.000
_cell.length_c   1.000
_cell.angle_alpha   90.00
_cell.angle_beta   90.00
_cell.angle_gamma   90.00
#
_symmetry.space_group_name_H-M   'P 1'
#
loop_
_entity.id
_entity.type
_entity.pdbx_description
1 polymer ?
#
loop_
_entity_poly.entity_id
_entity_poly.type
_entity_poly.pdbx_seq_one_letter_code
_entity_poly.pdbx_strand_id
1 'polypeptide(L)'
;MKILVCISNVPDTTTKIKFAEGNTSIDTTGIQWVLNPWDELSLTRALELKDDTANGIKSVTVIHVGPATAEPTIRKALAIGADDAIRVNANSSDAWFVASQIAEVVRKEQFDVIMCGIESSDYNGSAVGGMISEFLGIPSVSAVSGIKFENGLPVMTREIDGGKEVVSVPVPFVAIVQKGIAKEPRIAAMRGIMMARSKPVKLIEPVQSEPLTQIVEFEKPAQRAACKFVDAENPAQLLDLLQNEAKVI
;
A
#
# COMPACT_ATOMS: atom_id res chain seq x y z
N MET A 1 -11.45 19.12 -3.82
CA MET A 1 -11.08 18.06 -2.84
C MET A 1 -9.57 17.89 -2.79
N LYS A 2 -9.01 17.37 -1.68
CA LYS A 2 -7.60 16.98 -1.52
C LYS A 2 -7.52 15.48 -1.25
N ILE A 3 -6.62 14.79 -1.93
CA ILE A 3 -6.38 13.36 -1.74
C ILE A 3 -5.04 13.17 -1.01
N LEU A 4 -5.03 12.33 0.02
CA LEU A 4 -3.82 11.81 0.66
C LEU A 4 -3.62 10.37 0.20
N VAL A 5 -2.42 10.03 -0.28
CA VAL A 5 -2.05 8.66 -0.60
C VAL A 5 -0.98 8.20 0.37
N CYS A 6 -1.30 7.18 1.16
CA CYS A 6 -0.34 6.54 2.04
C CYS A 6 0.60 5.67 1.20
N ILE A 7 1.90 5.80 1.41
CA ILE A 7 2.91 5.06 0.66
C ILE A 7 3.88 4.34 1.59
N SER A 8 4.27 3.14 1.21
CA SER A 8 5.24 2.30 1.91
C SER A 8 6.51 2.13 1.08
N ASN A 9 7.65 2.10 1.76
CA ASN A 9 8.96 1.82 1.20
C ASN A 9 9.29 0.35 1.50
N VAL A 10 9.26 -0.51 0.51
CA VAL A 10 9.37 -1.96 0.67
C VAL A 10 10.56 -2.51 -0.13
N PRO A 11 11.13 -3.66 0.27
CA PRO A 11 12.08 -4.37 -0.59
C PRO A 11 11.44 -4.74 -1.92
N ASP A 12 12.19 -4.64 -3.01
CA ASP A 12 11.75 -5.17 -4.30
C ASP A 12 11.34 -6.64 -4.16
N THR A 13 10.21 -7.04 -4.77
CA THR A 13 9.62 -8.37 -4.62
C THR A 13 10.53 -9.51 -5.09
N THR A 14 11.57 -9.22 -5.87
CA THR A 14 12.59 -10.18 -6.31
C THR A 14 13.74 -10.34 -5.30
N THR A 15 13.74 -9.56 -4.22
CA THR A 15 14.80 -9.56 -3.20
C THR A 15 14.83 -10.89 -2.45
N LYS A 16 16.00 -11.49 -2.39
CA LYS A 16 16.26 -12.66 -1.53
C LYS A 16 16.54 -12.19 -0.11
N ILE A 17 15.53 -12.19 0.73
CA ILE A 17 15.63 -11.73 2.11
C ILE A 17 16.64 -12.59 2.89
N LYS A 18 17.54 -11.90 3.57
CA LYS A 18 18.46 -12.46 4.55
C LYS A 18 18.17 -11.85 5.91
N PHE A 19 18.38 -12.59 6.95
CA PHE A 19 18.25 -12.12 8.33
C PHE A 19 19.60 -11.69 8.87
N ALA A 20 19.62 -10.66 9.69
CA ALA A 20 20.79 -10.25 10.44
C ALA A 20 21.06 -11.26 11.58
N GLU A 21 22.20 -11.10 12.24
CA GLU A 21 22.59 -11.95 13.37
C GLU A 21 21.48 -11.99 14.44
N GLY A 22 21.14 -13.19 14.89
CA GLY A 22 20.05 -13.42 15.84
C GLY A 22 18.64 -13.42 15.25
N ASN A 23 18.46 -13.31 13.94
CA ASN A 23 17.15 -13.32 13.23
C ASN A 23 16.13 -12.29 13.74
N THR A 24 16.55 -11.25 14.46
CA THR A 24 15.65 -10.23 15.00
C THR A 24 15.44 -9.05 14.05
N SER A 25 16.20 -8.98 12.97
CA SER A 25 16.07 -7.97 11.93
C SER A 25 16.46 -8.52 10.56
N ILE A 26 16.06 -7.78 9.52
CA ILE A 26 16.41 -8.07 8.14
C ILE A 26 17.77 -7.42 7.84
N ASP A 27 18.68 -8.18 7.19
CA ASP A 27 19.89 -7.61 6.62
C ASP A 27 19.52 -6.75 5.40
N THR A 28 19.69 -5.45 5.55
CA THR A 28 19.34 -4.46 4.53
C THR A 28 20.42 -4.23 3.47
N THR A 29 21.57 -4.92 3.59
CA THR A 29 22.69 -4.75 2.68
C THR A 29 22.32 -5.15 1.25
N GLY A 30 22.42 -4.20 0.33
CA GLY A 30 22.14 -4.44 -1.10
C GLY A 30 20.66 -4.60 -1.46
N ILE A 31 19.75 -4.35 -0.53
CA ILE A 31 18.32 -4.34 -0.83
C ILE A 31 17.99 -3.15 -1.73
N GLN A 32 17.33 -3.42 -2.84
CA GLN A 32 16.67 -2.39 -3.63
C GLN A 32 15.30 -2.08 -3.01
N TRP A 33 15.14 -0.84 -2.55
CA TRP A 33 13.89 -0.36 -1.99
C TRP A 33 13.03 0.27 -3.07
N VAL A 34 11.74 -0.06 -3.05
CA VAL A 34 10.77 0.41 -4.05
C VAL A 34 9.49 0.93 -3.38
N LEU A 35 8.73 1.71 -4.14
CA LEU A 35 7.36 2.05 -3.75
C LEU A 35 6.51 0.79 -3.77
N ASN A 36 5.78 0.54 -2.69
CA ASN A 36 4.90 -0.61 -2.60
C ASN A 36 3.95 -0.68 -3.81
N PRO A 37 3.84 -1.83 -4.48
CA PRO A 37 3.05 -1.96 -5.70
C PRO A 37 1.58 -1.52 -5.57
N TRP A 38 0.94 -1.82 -4.44
CA TRP A 38 -0.44 -1.39 -4.18
C TRP A 38 -0.55 0.13 -4.03
N ASP A 39 0.43 0.76 -3.42
CA ASP A 39 0.46 2.21 -3.22
C ASP A 39 0.79 2.94 -4.53
N GLU A 40 1.59 2.33 -5.40
CA GLU A 40 1.88 2.88 -6.74
C GLU A 40 0.61 2.89 -7.62
N LEU A 41 -0.22 1.85 -7.55
CA LEU A 41 -1.54 1.81 -8.19
C LEU A 41 -2.51 2.81 -7.56
N SER A 42 -2.49 2.93 -6.22
CA SER A 42 -3.27 3.92 -5.47
C SER A 42 -2.95 5.34 -5.92
N LEU A 43 -1.66 5.69 -5.96
CA LEU A 43 -1.18 6.99 -6.44
C LEU A 43 -1.58 7.23 -7.90
N THR A 44 -1.42 6.23 -8.76
CA THR A 44 -1.83 6.31 -10.15
C THR A 44 -3.30 6.70 -10.27
N ARG A 45 -4.18 6.00 -9.53
CA ARG A 45 -5.61 6.30 -9.55
C ARG A 45 -5.94 7.66 -9.00
N ALA A 46 -5.31 8.08 -7.91
CA ALA A 46 -5.48 9.43 -7.36
C ALA A 46 -5.16 10.52 -8.39
N LEU A 47 -4.10 10.31 -9.17
CA LEU A 47 -3.69 11.23 -10.24
C LEU A 47 -4.65 11.21 -11.43
N GLU A 48 -5.13 10.04 -11.86
CA GLU A 48 -6.17 9.94 -12.91
C GLU A 48 -7.45 10.67 -12.50
N LEU A 49 -7.88 10.52 -11.23
CA LEU A 49 -9.02 11.25 -10.70
C LEU A 49 -8.80 12.76 -10.68
N LYS A 50 -7.57 13.23 -10.43
CA LYS A 50 -7.21 14.64 -10.46
C LYS A 50 -7.12 15.19 -11.89
N ASP A 51 -6.62 14.39 -12.84
CA ASP A 51 -6.51 14.79 -14.24
C ASP A 51 -7.90 15.05 -14.87
N ASP A 52 -8.94 14.39 -14.37
CA ASP A 52 -10.33 14.72 -14.69
C ASP A 52 -10.80 15.93 -13.85
N THR A 53 -10.78 17.09 -14.46
CA THR A 53 -11.13 18.37 -13.81
C THR A 53 -12.56 18.43 -13.29
N ALA A 54 -13.47 17.60 -13.80
CA ALA A 54 -14.85 17.51 -13.33
C ALA A 54 -14.94 17.01 -11.87
N ASN A 55 -13.95 16.25 -11.42
CA ASN A 55 -13.89 15.75 -10.03
C ASN A 55 -13.54 16.84 -9.00
N GLY A 56 -13.04 18.01 -9.42
CA GLY A 56 -12.70 19.13 -8.54
C GLY A 56 -11.58 18.80 -7.53
N ILE A 57 -10.69 17.86 -7.86
CA ILE A 57 -9.54 17.50 -7.02
C ILE A 57 -8.44 18.52 -7.21
N LYS A 58 -8.04 19.18 -6.12
CA LYS A 58 -7.06 20.28 -6.13
C LYS A 58 -5.62 19.75 -6.03
N SER A 59 -5.38 18.75 -5.17
CA SER A 59 -4.06 18.22 -4.92
C SER A 59 -4.08 16.74 -4.52
N VAL A 60 -2.97 16.06 -4.85
CA VAL A 60 -2.63 14.70 -4.40
C VAL A 60 -1.35 14.80 -3.61
N THR A 61 -1.42 14.54 -2.31
CA THR A 61 -0.28 14.53 -1.39
C THR A 61 0.06 13.08 -1.03
N VAL A 62 1.34 12.73 -1.01
CA VAL A 62 1.77 11.42 -0.49
C VAL A 62 2.27 11.55 0.93
N ILE A 63 2.02 10.53 1.76
CA ILE A 63 2.54 10.46 3.12
C ILE A 63 3.27 9.14 3.36
N HIS A 64 4.42 9.22 4.00
CA HIS A 64 5.20 8.08 4.45
C HIS A 64 5.60 8.24 5.92
N VAL A 65 5.42 7.20 6.71
CA VAL A 65 5.93 7.11 8.09
C VAL A 65 7.17 6.24 8.05
N GLY A 66 8.34 6.86 8.19
CA GLY A 66 9.59 6.12 8.07
C GLY A 66 10.85 6.99 8.17
N PRO A 67 12.02 6.36 8.20
CA PRO A 67 13.32 7.02 8.31
C PRO A 67 13.68 7.80 7.04
N ALA A 68 14.72 8.63 7.14
CA ALA A 68 15.23 9.42 6.01
C ALA A 68 15.69 8.58 4.81
N THR A 69 16.05 7.33 5.03
CA THR A 69 16.44 6.39 3.96
C THR A 69 15.33 6.08 2.97
N ALA A 70 14.05 6.35 3.31
CA ALA A 70 12.92 6.21 2.41
C ALA A 70 12.74 7.39 1.44
N GLU A 71 13.56 8.44 1.54
CA GLU A 71 13.42 9.63 0.70
C GLU A 71 13.47 9.32 -0.81
N PRO A 72 14.31 8.42 -1.35
CA PRO A 72 14.29 8.07 -2.77
C PRO A 72 12.92 7.57 -3.24
N THR A 73 12.23 6.76 -2.43
CA THR A 73 10.89 6.25 -2.72
C THR A 73 9.84 7.37 -2.72
N ILE A 74 9.92 8.29 -1.75
CA ILE A 74 9.07 9.48 -1.72
C ILE A 74 9.32 10.35 -2.96
N ARG A 75 10.58 10.53 -3.37
CA ARG A 75 10.96 11.26 -4.59
C ARG A 75 10.40 10.58 -5.85
N LYS A 76 10.36 9.24 -5.88
CA LYS A 76 9.70 8.49 -6.97
C LYS A 76 8.21 8.83 -7.04
N ALA A 77 7.49 8.87 -5.93
CA ALA A 77 6.08 9.24 -5.90
C ALA A 77 5.84 10.69 -6.39
N LEU A 78 6.70 11.63 -6.00
CA LEU A 78 6.67 13.01 -6.52
C LEU A 78 6.96 13.07 -8.03
N ALA A 79 7.86 12.22 -8.53
CA ALA A 79 8.20 12.13 -9.96
C ALA A 79 7.06 11.54 -10.80
N ILE A 80 6.29 10.60 -10.24
CA ILE A 80 5.08 10.02 -10.84
C ILE A 80 4.01 11.10 -11.02
N GLY A 81 3.94 12.08 -10.11
CA GLY A 81 3.04 13.23 -10.27
C GLY A 81 2.41 13.78 -8.99
N ALA A 82 2.71 13.24 -7.82
CA ALA A 82 2.22 13.82 -6.57
C ALA A 82 2.63 15.30 -6.47
N ASP A 83 1.72 16.12 -5.95
CA ASP A 83 1.96 17.56 -5.79
C ASP A 83 2.91 17.84 -4.65
N ASP A 84 2.65 17.20 -3.50
CA ASP A 84 3.35 17.38 -2.25
C ASP A 84 3.68 16.03 -1.60
N ALA A 85 4.63 16.04 -0.69
CA ALA A 85 4.98 14.88 0.11
C ALA A 85 5.18 15.23 1.58
N ILE A 86 4.74 14.33 2.44
CA ILE A 86 4.91 14.41 3.89
C ILE A 86 5.69 13.17 4.33
N ARG A 87 6.71 13.36 5.16
CA ARG A 87 7.40 12.27 5.85
C ARG A 87 7.31 12.47 7.35
N VAL A 88 6.74 11.49 8.05
CA VAL A 88 6.81 11.43 9.51
C VAL A 88 8.09 10.70 9.89
N ASN A 89 8.94 11.37 10.67
CA ASN A 89 10.30 10.93 11.01
C ASN A 89 10.29 9.87 12.11
N ALA A 90 9.88 8.65 11.76
CA ALA A 90 9.79 7.54 12.70
C ALA A 90 10.39 6.27 12.10
N ASN A 91 10.67 5.29 12.94
CA ASN A 91 11.10 3.96 12.51
C ASN A 91 10.28 2.93 13.30
N SER A 92 9.17 2.50 12.73
CA SER A 92 8.29 1.50 13.33
C SER A 92 7.68 0.61 12.26
N SER A 93 7.63 -0.68 12.54
CA SER A 93 6.91 -1.69 11.74
C SER A 93 5.51 -2.00 12.30
N ASP A 94 5.11 -1.35 13.39
CA ASP A 94 3.81 -1.55 14.03
C ASP A 94 2.72 -0.75 13.30
N ALA A 95 1.68 -1.45 12.84
CA ALA A 95 0.60 -0.86 12.07
C ALA A 95 -0.21 0.17 12.86
N TRP A 96 -0.40 -0.06 14.17
CA TRP A 96 -1.09 0.87 15.05
C TRP A 96 -0.34 2.19 15.17
N PHE A 97 0.97 2.10 15.43
CA PHE A 97 1.84 3.29 15.48
C PHE A 97 1.77 4.06 14.16
N VAL A 98 1.96 3.40 13.03
CA VAL A 98 1.94 4.04 11.69
C VAL A 98 0.60 4.72 11.43
N ALA A 99 -0.52 4.02 11.69
CA ALA A 99 -1.86 4.57 11.49
C ALA A 99 -2.13 5.78 12.38
N SER A 100 -1.67 5.76 13.65
CA SER A 100 -1.81 6.89 14.57
C SER A 100 -1.09 8.14 14.08
N GLN A 101 0.13 8.00 13.53
CA GLN A 101 0.89 9.11 12.98
C GLN A 101 0.19 9.73 11.77
N ILE A 102 -0.33 8.89 10.85
CA ILE A 102 -1.06 9.36 9.67
C ILE A 102 -2.34 10.07 10.08
N ALA A 103 -3.10 9.51 11.01
CA ALA A 103 -4.34 10.11 11.51
C ALA A 103 -4.09 11.51 12.12
N GLU A 104 -3.00 11.70 12.86
CA GLU A 104 -2.64 13.01 13.41
C GLU A 104 -2.33 14.05 12.35
N VAL A 105 -1.69 13.64 11.25
CA VAL A 105 -1.45 14.54 10.11
C VAL A 105 -2.77 14.92 9.45
N VAL A 106 -3.67 13.93 9.23
CA VAL A 106 -4.99 14.16 8.61
C VAL A 106 -5.85 15.11 9.43
N ARG A 107 -5.85 14.99 10.77
CA ARG A 107 -6.58 15.91 11.66
C ARG A 107 -6.13 17.37 11.51
N LYS A 108 -4.82 17.59 11.28
CA LYS A 108 -4.24 18.92 11.15
C LYS A 108 -4.41 19.53 9.75
N GLU A 109 -4.31 18.72 8.72
CA GLU A 109 -4.25 19.21 7.32
C GLU A 109 -5.54 19.03 6.52
N GLN A 110 -6.49 18.26 7.01
CA GLN A 110 -7.80 17.98 6.40
C GLN A 110 -7.73 17.52 4.94
N PHE A 111 -7.92 16.21 4.75
CA PHE A 111 -8.05 15.59 3.45
C PHE A 111 -9.47 15.05 3.27
N ASP A 112 -9.97 15.08 2.05
CA ASP A 112 -11.30 14.58 1.71
C ASP A 112 -11.29 13.08 1.42
N VAL A 113 -10.19 12.58 0.86
CA VAL A 113 -10.01 11.17 0.53
C VAL A 113 -8.63 10.72 1.01
N ILE A 114 -8.58 9.64 1.76
CA ILE A 114 -7.35 8.95 2.15
C ILE A 114 -7.32 7.63 1.36
N MET A 115 -6.26 7.39 0.60
CA MET A 115 -6.08 6.17 -0.17
C MET A 115 -4.90 5.38 0.36
N CYS A 116 -5.12 4.11 0.69
CA CYS A 116 -4.09 3.18 1.17
C CYS A 116 -4.09 1.95 0.28
N GLY A 117 -2.91 1.39 -0.04
CA GLY A 117 -2.83 0.03 -0.54
C GLY A 117 -3.42 -0.96 0.46
N ILE A 118 -4.01 -2.06 -0.02
CA ILE A 118 -4.60 -3.06 0.86
C ILE A 118 -3.58 -3.64 1.84
N GLU A 119 -2.33 -3.75 1.40
CA GLU A 119 -1.22 -4.26 2.20
C GLU A 119 0.12 -3.76 1.67
N SER A 120 1.17 -3.91 2.46
CA SER A 120 2.54 -3.77 1.99
C SER A 120 3.10 -5.15 1.63
N SER A 121 3.92 -5.24 0.57
CA SER A 121 4.45 -6.52 0.08
C SER A 121 5.48 -7.17 1.01
N ASP A 122 5.92 -6.48 2.04
CA ASP A 122 6.86 -6.96 3.04
C ASP A 122 6.17 -7.56 4.29
N TYR A 123 5.09 -6.94 4.78
CA TYR A 123 4.38 -7.40 5.99
C TYR A 123 3.03 -8.03 5.73
N ASN A 124 2.36 -7.73 4.64
CA ASN A 124 1.03 -8.25 4.26
C ASN A 124 -0.03 -8.14 5.38
N GLY A 125 0.08 -7.10 6.22
CA GLY A 125 -0.72 -6.99 7.44
C GLY A 125 -2.16 -6.51 7.22
N SER A 126 -2.47 -5.86 6.10
CA SER A 126 -3.80 -5.34 5.72
C SER A 126 -4.54 -4.52 6.80
N ALA A 127 -3.81 -3.87 7.70
CA ALA A 127 -4.36 -3.28 8.92
C ALA A 127 -4.40 -1.74 8.92
N VAL A 128 -3.39 -1.09 8.32
CA VAL A 128 -3.16 0.36 8.47
C VAL A 128 -4.36 1.19 8.00
N GLY A 129 -4.96 0.88 6.84
CA GLY A 129 -6.08 1.65 6.30
C GLY A 129 -7.32 1.62 7.20
N GLY A 130 -7.67 0.44 7.75
CA GLY A 130 -8.77 0.30 8.70
C GLY A 130 -8.51 1.04 10.01
N MET A 131 -7.28 0.97 10.53
CA MET A 131 -6.89 1.68 11.75
C MET A 131 -6.93 3.21 11.57
N ILE A 132 -6.52 3.74 10.41
CA ILE A 132 -6.64 5.17 10.12
C ILE A 132 -8.11 5.61 10.16
N SER A 133 -9.01 4.83 9.55
CA SER A 133 -10.45 5.07 9.55
C SER A 133 -11.00 5.15 10.97
N GLU A 134 -10.64 4.21 11.83
CA GLU A 134 -11.08 4.16 13.23
C GLU A 134 -10.52 5.34 14.03
N PHE A 135 -9.23 5.64 13.90
CA PHE A 135 -8.64 6.82 14.57
C PHE A 135 -9.31 8.13 14.21
N LEU A 136 -9.80 8.24 12.98
CA LEU A 136 -10.45 9.47 12.47
C LEU A 136 -11.96 9.48 12.71
N GLY A 137 -12.58 8.32 13.00
CA GLY A 137 -14.03 8.18 13.09
C GLY A 137 -14.74 8.44 11.75
N ILE A 138 -14.11 8.07 10.63
CA ILE A 138 -14.65 8.25 9.28
C ILE A 138 -14.86 6.89 8.60
N PRO A 139 -15.77 6.78 7.62
CA PRO A 139 -16.00 5.51 6.94
C PRO A 139 -14.78 5.05 6.14
N SER A 140 -14.61 3.72 6.02
CA SER A 140 -13.65 3.11 5.12
C SER A 140 -14.32 2.08 4.21
N VAL A 141 -13.77 1.92 3.01
CA VAL A 141 -14.16 0.87 2.07
C VAL A 141 -12.92 0.07 1.73
N SER A 142 -12.97 -1.24 1.99
CA SER A 142 -11.86 -2.16 1.74
C SER A 142 -12.00 -2.86 0.39
N ALA A 143 -10.88 -3.42 -0.10
CA ALA A 143 -10.81 -4.17 -1.34
C ALA A 143 -11.32 -3.39 -2.57
N VAL A 144 -11.06 -2.07 -2.59
CA VAL A 144 -11.53 -1.19 -3.65
C VAL A 144 -10.77 -1.45 -4.95
N SER A 145 -11.47 -1.94 -5.98
CA SER A 145 -10.93 -2.19 -7.31
C SER A 145 -11.34 -1.13 -8.35
N GLY A 146 -12.17 -0.18 -7.97
CA GLY A 146 -12.57 0.97 -8.80
C GLY A 146 -13.12 2.11 -7.97
N ILE A 147 -12.82 3.35 -8.37
CA ILE A 147 -13.36 4.57 -7.76
C ILE A 147 -13.62 5.60 -8.84
N LYS A 148 -14.75 6.27 -8.78
CA LYS A 148 -15.15 7.40 -9.62
C LYS A 148 -15.99 8.38 -8.81
N PHE A 149 -16.17 9.59 -9.33
CA PHE A 149 -17.09 10.55 -8.75
C PHE A 149 -18.30 10.73 -9.68
N GLU A 150 -19.49 10.58 -9.15
CA GLU A 150 -20.75 10.81 -9.86
C GLU A 150 -21.54 11.88 -9.11
N ASN A 151 -21.86 12.98 -9.78
CA ASN A 151 -22.55 14.12 -9.15
C ASN A 151 -21.88 14.63 -7.85
N GLY A 152 -20.55 14.57 -7.80
CA GLY A 152 -19.74 14.98 -6.63
C GLY A 152 -19.68 13.96 -5.50
N LEU A 153 -20.33 12.80 -5.64
CA LEU A 153 -20.27 11.70 -4.67
C LEU A 153 -19.29 10.61 -5.12
N PRO A 154 -18.47 10.06 -4.23
CA PRO A 154 -17.61 8.94 -4.55
C PRO A 154 -18.45 7.66 -4.71
N VAL A 155 -18.20 6.94 -5.79
CA VAL A 155 -18.77 5.63 -6.10
C VAL A 155 -17.62 4.65 -6.27
N MET A 156 -17.56 3.64 -5.43
CA MET A 156 -16.48 2.66 -5.39
C MET A 156 -17.00 1.27 -5.73
N THR A 157 -16.24 0.54 -6.51
CA THR A 157 -16.42 -0.89 -6.73
C THR A 157 -15.44 -1.63 -5.84
N ARG A 158 -15.93 -2.58 -5.04
CA ARG A 158 -15.10 -3.44 -4.19
C ARG A 158 -15.29 -4.91 -4.55
N GLU A 159 -14.23 -5.69 -4.36
CA GLU A 159 -14.28 -7.14 -4.53
C GLU A 159 -14.79 -7.77 -3.22
N ILE A 160 -15.72 -8.72 -3.34
CA ILE A 160 -16.23 -9.53 -2.23
C ILE A 160 -16.26 -11.00 -2.66
N ASP A 161 -16.43 -11.90 -1.71
CA ASP A 161 -16.63 -13.32 -2.01
C ASP A 161 -17.88 -13.50 -2.86
N GLY A 162 -17.69 -14.09 -4.05
CA GLY A 162 -18.77 -14.35 -5.00
C GLY A 162 -19.10 -13.21 -5.96
N GLY A 163 -18.40 -12.05 -5.89
CA GLY A 163 -18.66 -10.98 -6.86
C GLY A 163 -18.09 -9.62 -6.51
N LYS A 164 -18.83 -8.60 -6.92
CA LYS A 164 -18.47 -7.18 -6.70
C LYS A 164 -19.64 -6.44 -6.07
N GLU A 165 -19.29 -5.48 -5.25
CA GLU A 165 -20.25 -4.58 -4.63
C GLU A 165 -19.95 -3.14 -5.03
N VAL A 166 -20.99 -2.34 -5.23
CA VAL A 166 -20.87 -0.91 -5.52
C VAL A 166 -21.33 -0.15 -4.29
N VAL A 167 -20.43 0.69 -3.76
CA VAL A 167 -20.63 1.40 -2.49
C VAL A 167 -20.40 2.89 -2.70
N SER A 168 -21.21 3.72 -2.07
CA SER A 168 -21.00 5.16 -1.96
C SER A 168 -20.97 5.55 -0.49
N VAL A 169 -20.03 6.41 -0.11
CA VAL A 169 -19.86 6.93 1.26
C VAL A 169 -19.65 8.43 1.22
N PRO A 170 -20.01 9.16 2.28
CA PRO A 170 -19.73 10.59 2.34
C PRO A 170 -18.21 10.85 2.47
N VAL A 171 -17.77 12.03 2.04
CA VAL A 171 -16.43 12.55 2.35
C VAL A 171 -16.42 13.17 3.76
N PRO A 172 -15.32 13.07 4.55
CA PRO A 172 -14.11 12.35 4.23
C PRO A 172 -14.22 10.83 4.43
N PHE A 173 -13.40 10.04 3.70
CA PHE A 173 -13.37 8.58 3.82
C PHE A 173 -11.99 8.00 3.53
N VAL A 174 -11.79 6.72 3.91
CA VAL A 174 -10.60 5.93 3.58
C VAL A 174 -10.94 4.89 2.51
N ALA A 175 -10.23 4.91 1.38
CA ALA A 175 -10.28 3.86 0.38
C ALA A 175 -9.06 2.93 0.53
N ILE A 176 -9.31 1.67 0.86
CA ILE A 176 -8.27 0.63 0.96
C ILE A 176 -8.28 -0.13 -0.37
N VAL A 177 -7.31 0.18 -1.21
CA VAL A 177 -7.33 -0.19 -2.62
C VAL A 177 -6.54 -1.46 -2.92
N GLN A 178 -7.01 -2.20 -3.90
CA GLN A 178 -6.33 -3.40 -4.39
C GLN A 178 -6.12 -3.37 -5.90
N LYS A 179 -5.59 -4.45 -6.44
CA LYS A 179 -5.41 -4.66 -7.88
C LYS A 179 -6.73 -4.42 -8.63
N GLY A 180 -6.64 -3.72 -9.77
CA GLY A 180 -7.80 -3.29 -10.56
C GLY A 180 -8.15 -1.82 -10.37
N ILE A 181 -7.69 -1.17 -9.28
CA ILE A 181 -7.95 0.26 -9.02
C ILE A 181 -7.40 1.17 -10.13
N ALA A 182 -6.26 0.80 -10.73
CA ALA A 182 -5.70 1.36 -11.95
C ALA A 182 -5.26 0.21 -12.86
N LYS A 183 -5.25 0.44 -14.18
CA LYS A 183 -4.89 -0.58 -15.16
C LYS A 183 -3.40 -0.94 -15.07
N GLU A 184 -2.56 0.08 -15.02
CA GLU A 184 -1.10 -0.03 -14.94
C GLU A 184 -0.54 1.12 -14.10
N PRO A 185 0.60 0.93 -13.41
CA PRO A 185 1.26 2.03 -12.71
C PRO A 185 1.67 3.14 -13.67
N ARG A 186 1.47 4.39 -13.25
CA ARG A 186 1.89 5.56 -14.00
C ARG A 186 3.41 5.69 -13.97
N ILE A 187 4.03 5.79 -15.13
CA ILE A 187 5.48 5.93 -15.26
C ILE A 187 5.87 7.40 -15.10
N ALA A 188 6.91 7.64 -14.29
CA ALA A 188 7.45 8.98 -14.13
C ALA A 188 8.09 9.48 -15.43
N ALA A 189 7.60 10.60 -15.95
CA ALA A 189 8.23 11.27 -17.10
C ALA A 189 9.54 11.95 -16.68
N MET A 190 10.48 12.13 -17.62
CA MET A 190 11.78 12.78 -17.37
C MET A 190 11.63 14.15 -16.68
N ARG A 191 10.66 14.96 -17.14
CA ARG A 191 10.35 16.26 -16.53
C ARG A 191 9.90 16.10 -15.07
N GLY A 192 9.07 15.09 -14.77
CA GLY A 192 8.63 14.78 -13.40
C GLY A 192 9.81 14.44 -12.49
N ILE A 193 10.76 13.62 -12.98
CA ILE A 193 11.97 13.25 -12.25
C ILE A 193 12.82 14.50 -11.93
N MET A 194 12.99 15.39 -12.89
CA MET A 194 13.74 16.63 -12.66
C MET A 194 13.06 17.53 -11.64
N MET A 195 11.74 17.72 -11.75
CA MET A 195 10.97 18.54 -10.83
C MET A 195 10.93 17.95 -9.41
N ALA A 196 10.83 16.64 -9.28
CA ALA A 196 10.78 15.97 -7.99
C ALA A 196 12.03 16.23 -7.13
N ARG A 197 13.20 16.50 -7.74
CA ARG A 197 14.43 16.78 -7.01
C ARG A 197 14.35 18.06 -6.17
N SER A 198 13.61 19.07 -6.62
CA SER A 198 13.47 20.38 -5.96
C SER A 198 12.18 20.51 -5.15
N LYS A 199 11.20 19.61 -5.31
CA LYS A 199 9.98 19.65 -4.52
C LYS A 199 10.29 19.45 -3.03
N PRO A 200 9.74 20.28 -2.12
CA PRO A 200 9.93 20.08 -0.70
C PRO A 200 9.23 18.79 -0.22
N VAL A 201 9.88 18.08 0.67
CA VAL A 201 9.26 17.00 1.47
C VAL A 201 9.04 17.58 2.86
N LYS A 202 7.79 17.71 3.26
CA LYS A 202 7.43 18.23 4.59
C LYS A 202 7.81 17.19 5.64
N LEU A 203 8.75 17.55 6.51
CA LEU A 203 9.14 16.71 7.64
C LEU A 203 8.26 17.00 8.84
N ILE A 204 7.72 15.94 9.44
CA ILE A 204 6.91 16.01 10.66
C ILE A 204 7.54 15.07 11.70
N GLU A 205 7.75 15.58 12.91
CA GLU A 205 8.15 14.73 14.02
C GLU A 205 6.95 13.91 14.53
N PRO A 206 7.18 12.63 14.92
CA PRO A 206 6.12 11.77 15.37
C PRO A 206 5.47 12.26 16.66
N VAL A 207 4.17 12.03 16.78
CA VAL A 207 3.48 12.19 18.06
C VAL A 207 3.75 10.97 18.95
N GLN A 208 3.65 11.18 20.25
CA GLN A 208 3.81 10.07 21.21
C GLN A 208 2.69 9.02 20.99
N SER A 209 3.09 7.83 20.64
CA SER A 209 2.23 6.65 20.49
C SER A 209 3.10 5.43 20.75
N GLU A 210 2.60 4.49 21.55
CA GLU A 210 3.33 3.25 21.82
C GLU A 210 2.96 2.20 20.78
N PRO A 211 3.94 1.48 20.19
CA PRO A 211 3.66 0.31 19.38
C PRO A 211 2.94 -0.77 20.18
N LEU A 212 1.94 -1.41 19.58
CA LEU A 212 1.20 -2.50 20.22
C LEU A 212 1.76 -3.89 19.89
N THR A 213 2.63 -3.98 18.88
CA THR A 213 3.25 -5.23 18.44
C THR A 213 4.77 -5.06 18.37
N GLN A 214 5.47 -6.17 18.58
CA GLN A 214 6.93 -6.25 18.48
C GLN A 214 7.32 -7.51 17.70
N ILE A 215 8.25 -7.36 16.77
CA ILE A 215 8.86 -8.49 16.08
C ILE A 215 9.79 -9.20 17.06
N VAL A 216 9.55 -10.48 17.28
CA VAL A 216 10.38 -11.31 18.16
C VAL A 216 11.49 -12.00 17.35
N GLU A 217 11.12 -12.62 16.22
CA GLU A 217 12.03 -13.38 15.38
C GLU A 217 11.48 -13.46 13.95
N PHE A 218 12.39 -13.57 12.97
CA PHE A 218 12.12 -13.90 11.60
C PHE A 218 12.52 -15.33 11.29
N GLU A 219 11.62 -16.10 10.70
CA GLU A 219 11.89 -17.45 10.24
C GLU A 219 11.70 -17.56 8.72
N LYS A 220 12.51 -18.39 8.07
CA LYS A 220 12.25 -18.76 6.69
C LYS A 220 11.21 -19.87 6.64
N PRO A 221 10.29 -19.83 5.67
CA PRO A 221 9.37 -20.95 5.47
C PRO A 221 10.17 -22.23 5.21
N ALA A 222 9.64 -23.36 5.68
CA ALA A 222 10.23 -24.67 5.41
C ALA A 222 10.39 -24.90 3.91
N GLN A 223 11.49 -25.54 3.52
CA GLN A 223 11.70 -25.87 2.12
C GLN A 223 10.60 -26.79 1.63
N ARG A 224 10.00 -26.44 0.50
CA ARG A 224 9.00 -27.31 -0.14
C ARG A 224 9.68 -28.62 -0.56
N ALA A 225 8.98 -29.73 -0.41
CA ALA A 225 9.41 -31.01 -0.96
C ALA A 225 9.56 -30.92 -2.50
N ALA A 226 10.38 -31.81 -3.05
CA ALA A 226 10.52 -31.89 -4.50
C ALA A 226 9.17 -32.14 -5.17
N CYS A 227 8.92 -31.42 -6.28
CA CYS A 227 7.69 -31.65 -7.06
C CYS A 227 7.69 -33.06 -7.67
N LYS A 228 6.54 -33.72 -7.60
CA LYS A 228 6.27 -34.91 -8.41
C LYS A 228 5.63 -34.47 -9.73
N PHE A 229 6.28 -34.84 -10.82
CA PHE A 229 5.75 -34.59 -12.16
C PHE A 229 4.92 -35.80 -12.60
N VAL A 230 3.78 -35.52 -13.18
CA VAL A 230 2.88 -36.53 -13.73
C VAL A 230 2.86 -36.36 -15.25
N ASP A 231 2.70 -37.46 -15.97
CA ASP A 231 2.57 -37.39 -17.41
C ASP A 231 1.31 -36.59 -17.80
N ALA A 232 1.49 -35.60 -18.68
CA ALA A 232 0.40 -34.76 -19.17
C ALA A 232 -0.71 -35.55 -19.86
N GLU A 233 -0.36 -36.68 -20.47
CA GLU A 233 -1.31 -37.58 -21.15
C GLU A 233 -2.08 -38.50 -20.17
N ASN A 234 -1.69 -38.47 -18.85
CA ASN A 234 -2.34 -39.30 -17.83
C ASN A 234 -2.87 -38.49 -16.65
N PRO A 235 -3.89 -37.66 -16.82
CA PRO A 235 -4.47 -36.84 -15.75
C PRO A 235 -5.10 -37.68 -14.61
N ALA A 236 -5.46 -38.94 -14.87
CA ALA A 236 -6.00 -39.81 -13.83
C ALA A 236 -5.00 -40.11 -12.73
N GLN A 237 -3.70 -40.20 -13.04
CA GLN A 237 -2.64 -40.35 -12.06
C GLN A 237 -2.53 -39.14 -11.13
N LEU A 238 -2.75 -37.93 -11.65
CA LEU A 238 -2.76 -36.73 -10.81
C LEU A 238 -3.91 -36.75 -9.81
N LEU A 239 -5.12 -37.16 -10.27
CA LEU A 239 -6.30 -37.30 -9.40
C LEU A 239 -6.04 -38.33 -8.29
N ASP A 240 -5.48 -39.48 -8.61
CA ASP A 240 -5.13 -40.51 -7.62
C ASP A 240 -4.15 -40.00 -6.57
N LEU A 241 -3.10 -39.30 -7.00
CA LEU A 241 -2.11 -38.71 -6.10
C LEU A 241 -2.73 -37.62 -5.19
N LEU A 242 -3.60 -36.77 -5.72
CA LEU A 242 -4.29 -35.74 -4.94
C LEU A 242 -5.26 -36.35 -3.93
N GLN A 243 -5.97 -37.42 -4.30
CA GLN A 243 -6.97 -38.09 -3.47
C GLN A 243 -6.32 -38.99 -2.41
N ASN A 244 -5.42 -39.86 -2.80
CA ASN A 244 -4.91 -40.93 -1.95
C ASN A 244 -3.60 -40.61 -1.25
N GLU A 245 -2.73 -39.81 -1.85
CA GLU A 245 -1.46 -39.43 -1.25
C GLU A 245 -1.53 -38.07 -0.56
N ALA A 246 -1.91 -37.00 -1.28
CA ALA A 246 -1.97 -35.64 -0.75
C ALA A 246 -3.22 -35.39 0.12
N LYS A 247 -4.32 -36.11 -0.13
CA LYS A 247 -5.61 -36.02 0.60
C LYS A 247 -6.17 -34.60 0.63
N VAL A 248 -6.11 -33.91 -0.51
CA VAL A 248 -6.55 -32.52 -0.66
C VAL A 248 -7.87 -32.38 -1.44
N ILE A 249 -8.34 -33.46 -2.04
CA ILE A 249 -9.64 -33.58 -2.70
C ILE A 249 -10.32 -34.89 -2.32
#